data_a3011b42c5c4f382fdc7cf94d708433f
#
_entry.id   a3011b42c5c4f382fdc7cf94d708433f
#
_cell.length_a   1.000
_cell.length_b   1.000
_cell.length_c   1.000
_cell.angle_alpha   90.00
_cell.angle_beta   90.00
_cell.angle_gamma   90.00
#
_symmetry.space_group_name_H-M   'P 1'
#
loop_
_entity.id
_entity.type
_entity.pdbx_description
1 polymer ?
#
loop_
_entity_poly.entity_id
_entity_poly.type
_entity_poly.pdbx_seq_one_letter_code
_entity_poly.pdbx_strand_id
1 'polypeptide(L)'
;MNGERWCITGLHHVAIAHAGDAVCEDAVRSLLGPPGQVEDGPGFLERMYEAGPSFVQTLEATGEGVVQRFLDKRGPGLHHLAFQVDAIDPALEDLAARGVPLLDREARAGGMGTRIAFLHPAALGGVLVELVEEPEAPTDPLGVDQEGR
;
A
#
# COMPACT_ATOMS: atom_id res chain seq x y z
N MET A 1 -5.22 -28.07 -11.87
CA MET A 1 -4.92 -27.83 -10.44
C MET A 1 -3.80 -26.80 -10.39
N ASN A 2 -4.17 -25.61 -10.10
CA ASN A 2 -3.21 -24.52 -9.98
C ASN A 2 -2.67 -24.57 -8.55
N GLY A 3 -1.45 -25.07 -8.41
CA GLY A 3 -0.73 -24.83 -7.17
C GLY A 3 -0.65 -23.31 -6.99
N GLU A 4 -1.28 -22.81 -5.98
CA GLU A 4 -1.24 -21.40 -5.67
C GLU A 4 0.21 -21.00 -5.42
N ARG A 5 0.77 -20.28 -6.38
CA ARG A 5 2.15 -19.79 -6.29
C ARG A 5 2.25 -18.50 -5.51
N TRP A 6 1.13 -18.00 -5.02
CA TRP A 6 1.04 -16.77 -4.26
C TRP A 6 -0.21 -16.77 -3.38
N CYS A 7 -0.19 -15.99 -2.32
CA CYS A 7 -1.36 -15.77 -1.48
C CYS A 7 -1.36 -14.35 -0.90
N ILE A 8 -2.56 -13.88 -0.55
CA ILE A 8 -2.72 -12.68 0.27
C ILE A 8 -2.41 -13.05 1.70
N THR A 9 -1.46 -12.34 2.31
CA THR A 9 -1.04 -12.56 3.70
C THR A 9 -1.73 -11.61 4.68
N GLY A 10 -2.40 -10.58 4.19
CA GLY A 10 -3.18 -9.65 5.00
C GLY A 10 -3.53 -8.36 4.29
N LEU A 11 -4.26 -7.51 4.98
CA LEU A 11 -4.47 -6.12 4.58
C LEU A 11 -3.23 -5.32 5.02
N HIS A 12 -2.50 -4.77 4.05
CA HIS A 12 -1.31 -3.98 4.34
C HIS A 12 -1.67 -2.60 4.85
N HIS A 13 -2.44 -1.84 4.09
CA HIS A 13 -2.90 -0.52 4.50
C HIS A 13 -4.18 -0.07 3.82
N VAL A 14 -4.77 0.95 4.41
CA VAL A 14 -5.87 1.75 3.86
C VAL A 14 -5.32 3.16 3.65
N ALA A 15 -5.44 3.69 2.44
CA ALA A 15 -4.96 5.03 2.11
C ALA A 15 -6.10 6.05 2.01
N ILE A 16 -5.92 7.18 2.68
CA ILE A 16 -6.86 8.31 2.70
C ILE A 16 -6.17 9.51 2.07
N ALA A 17 -6.81 10.13 1.09
CA ALA A 17 -6.32 11.33 0.43
C ALA A 17 -6.97 12.59 1.00
N HIS A 18 -6.17 13.65 1.18
CA HIS A 18 -6.65 14.97 1.55
C HIS A 18 -5.75 16.09 0.99
N ALA A 19 -6.26 17.32 1.01
CA ALA A 19 -5.58 18.50 0.45
C ALA A 19 -4.84 19.34 1.50
N GLY A 20 -4.25 18.72 2.51
CA GLY A 20 -3.58 19.43 3.60
C GLY A 20 -4.54 19.77 4.74
N ASP A 21 -5.59 18.98 4.94
CA ASP A 21 -6.56 19.17 6.02
C ASP A 21 -5.95 18.74 7.36
N ALA A 22 -5.66 19.74 8.20
CA ALA A 22 -5.14 19.50 9.55
C ALA A 22 -6.08 18.66 10.41
N VAL A 23 -7.39 18.77 10.21
CA VAL A 23 -8.38 17.99 10.98
C VAL A 23 -8.23 16.50 10.72
N CYS A 24 -7.99 16.13 9.47
CA CYS A 24 -7.75 14.72 9.09
C CYS A 24 -6.50 14.17 9.79
N GLU A 25 -5.39 14.87 9.70
CA GLU A 25 -4.13 14.43 10.33
C GLU A 25 -4.23 14.42 11.86
N ASP A 26 -4.86 15.42 12.47
CA ASP A 26 -5.06 15.47 13.92
C ASP A 26 -5.94 14.31 14.40
N ALA A 27 -6.98 13.96 13.66
CA ALA A 27 -7.85 12.83 13.98
C ALA A 27 -7.09 11.49 13.91
N VAL A 28 -6.32 11.28 12.85
CA VAL A 28 -5.51 10.05 12.71
C VAL A 28 -4.48 9.94 13.81
N ARG A 29 -3.77 11.02 14.14
CA ARG A 29 -2.82 11.07 15.26
C ARG A 29 -3.48 10.81 16.61
N SER A 30 -4.68 11.31 16.81
CA SER A 30 -5.45 11.10 18.06
C SER A 30 -5.85 9.64 18.22
N LEU A 31 -6.13 8.95 17.11
CA LEU A 31 -6.50 7.53 17.09
C LEU A 31 -5.28 6.60 17.19
N LEU A 32 -4.23 6.88 16.45
CA LEU A 32 -3.14 5.96 16.19
C LEU A 32 -1.76 6.41 16.70
N GLY A 33 -1.66 7.63 17.24
CA GLY A 33 -0.37 8.21 17.63
C GLY A 33 0.37 8.83 16.45
N PRO A 34 1.66 9.18 16.62
CA PRO A 34 2.45 9.78 15.56
C PRO A 34 2.72 8.79 14.41
N PRO A 35 2.98 9.28 13.17
CA PRO A 35 3.31 8.41 12.07
C PRO A 35 4.67 7.73 12.32
N GLY A 36 4.77 6.46 11.94
CA GLY A 36 6.04 5.71 11.99
C GLY A 36 6.97 6.07 10.84
N GLN A 37 6.41 6.49 9.71
CA GLN A 37 7.16 6.93 8.54
C GLN A 37 6.48 8.07 7.83
N VAL A 38 7.30 8.95 7.23
CA VAL A 38 6.87 10.07 6.38
C VAL A 38 7.78 10.10 5.16
N GLU A 39 7.20 10.07 3.98
CA GLU A 39 7.93 10.11 2.71
C GLU A 39 7.31 11.11 1.73
N ASP A 40 8.16 11.78 0.95
CA ASP A 40 7.73 12.61 -0.18
C ASP A 40 7.55 11.74 -1.42
N GLY A 41 6.40 11.87 -2.06
CA GLY A 41 6.13 11.31 -3.36
C GLY A 41 5.95 12.40 -4.42
N PRO A 42 5.72 12.01 -5.69
CA PRO A 42 5.48 12.98 -6.77
C PRO A 42 4.14 13.73 -6.58
N GLY A 43 4.20 14.93 -6.04
CA GLY A 43 3.04 15.78 -5.78
C GLY A 43 2.23 15.43 -4.54
N PHE A 44 2.76 14.62 -3.64
CA PHE A 44 2.11 14.29 -2.37
C PHE A 44 3.11 13.99 -1.26
N LEU A 45 2.64 14.11 -0.03
CA LEU A 45 3.32 13.68 1.18
C LEU A 45 2.57 12.48 1.75
N GLU A 46 3.29 11.42 2.01
CA GLU A 46 2.79 10.16 2.54
C GLU A 46 3.17 10.01 4.01
N ARG A 47 2.20 9.64 4.84
CA ARG A 47 2.43 9.28 6.24
C ARG A 47 1.84 7.91 6.52
N MET A 48 2.61 7.03 7.17
CA MET A 48 2.17 5.69 7.56
C MET A 48 1.99 5.64 9.08
N TYR A 49 0.80 5.27 9.51
CA TYR A 49 0.43 5.09 10.91
C TYR A 49 0.17 3.63 11.20
N GLU A 50 0.77 3.09 12.25
CA GLU A 50 0.52 1.72 12.67
C GLU A 50 -0.91 1.55 13.20
N ALA A 51 -1.61 0.53 12.72
CA ALA A 51 -2.97 0.15 13.12
C ALA A 51 -3.01 -1.36 13.37
N GLY A 52 -2.40 -1.81 14.46
CA GLY A 52 -2.20 -3.25 14.72
C GLY A 52 -1.29 -3.89 13.67
N PRO A 53 -1.71 -4.98 13.03
CA PRO A 53 -0.90 -5.63 11.99
C PRO A 53 -0.93 -4.92 10.64
N SER A 54 -1.72 -3.86 10.50
CA SER A 54 -1.90 -3.08 9.28
C SER A 54 -1.51 -1.63 9.49
N PHE A 55 -1.67 -0.80 8.47
CA PHE A 55 -1.41 0.63 8.53
C PHE A 55 -2.59 1.44 8.01
N VAL A 56 -2.70 2.66 8.50
CA VAL A 56 -3.45 3.73 7.83
C VAL A 56 -2.43 4.65 7.19
N GLN A 57 -2.57 4.86 5.89
CA GLN A 57 -1.76 5.78 5.12
C GLN A 57 -2.55 7.06 4.86
N THR A 58 -1.96 8.22 5.10
CA THR A 58 -2.51 9.47 4.62
C THR A 58 -1.68 10.00 3.45
N LEU A 59 -2.37 10.49 2.43
CA LEU A 59 -1.80 11.07 1.23
C LEU A 59 -2.25 12.53 1.13
N GLU A 60 -1.35 13.43 1.46
CA GLU A 60 -1.57 14.87 1.37
C GLU A 60 -1.08 15.39 0.03
N ALA A 61 -1.98 15.98 -0.77
CA ALA A 61 -1.56 16.61 -2.03
C ALA A 61 -0.69 17.83 -1.74
N THR A 62 0.50 17.86 -2.34
CA THR A 62 1.47 18.96 -2.23
C THR A 62 1.72 19.66 -3.56
N GLY A 63 1.13 19.15 -4.65
CA GLY A 63 1.27 19.66 -5.99
C GLY A 63 0.50 18.79 -6.98
N GLU A 64 0.69 19.04 -8.26
CA GLU A 64 0.08 18.24 -9.31
C GLU A 64 0.54 16.79 -9.23
N GLY A 65 -0.38 15.85 -9.46
CA GLY A 65 -0.08 14.41 -9.43
C GLY A 65 -1.33 13.58 -9.22
N VAL A 66 -1.11 12.29 -8.95
CA VAL A 66 -2.21 11.32 -8.81
C VAL A 66 -3.15 11.63 -7.66
N VAL A 67 -2.63 12.14 -6.54
CA VAL A 67 -3.45 12.49 -5.37
C VAL A 67 -4.31 13.71 -5.67
N GLN A 68 -3.73 14.76 -6.27
CA GLN A 68 -4.49 15.96 -6.64
C GLN A 68 -5.58 15.65 -7.66
N ARG A 69 -5.29 14.80 -8.66
CA ARG A 69 -6.30 14.38 -9.64
C ARG A 69 -7.44 13.60 -9.00
N PHE A 70 -7.14 12.78 -8.01
CA PHE A 70 -8.16 12.08 -7.23
C PHE A 70 -9.05 13.08 -6.48
N LEU A 71 -8.44 14.04 -5.78
CA LEU A 71 -9.17 15.07 -5.02
C LEU A 71 -10.05 15.94 -5.92
N ASP A 72 -9.57 16.29 -7.11
CA ASP A 72 -10.33 17.07 -8.10
C ASP A 72 -11.60 16.35 -8.58
N LYS A 73 -11.52 15.02 -8.68
CA LYS A 73 -12.64 14.19 -9.12
C LYS A 73 -13.60 13.79 -8.01
N ARG A 74 -13.09 13.48 -6.83
CA ARG A 74 -13.86 12.82 -5.77
C ARG A 74 -13.87 13.56 -4.44
N GLY A 75 -13.00 14.57 -4.26
CA GLY A 75 -12.77 15.17 -2.98
C GLY A 75 -11.97 14.25 -2.02
N PRO A 76 -11.76 14.70 -0.77
CA PRO A 76 -11.06 13.90 0.23
C PRO A 76 -11.78 12.59 0.55
N GLY A 77 -11.03 11.57 0.87
CA GLY A 77 -11.57 10.28 1.30
C GLY A 77 -10.68 9.09 0.96
N LEU A 78 -11.28 7.92 0.95
CA LEU A 78 -10.59 6.67 0.67
C LEU A 78 -10.00 6.68 -0.75
N HIS A 79 -8.68 6.56 -0.84
CA HIS A 79 -7.95 6.54 -2.11
C HIS A 79 -7.75 5.11 -2.62
N HIS A 80 -7.23 4.22 -1.79
CA HIS A 80 -7.04 2.82 -2.16
C HIS A 80 -6.96 1.90 -0.94
N LEU A 81 -7.13 0.61 -1.23
CA LEU A 81 -6.83 -0.49 -0.32
C LEU A 81 -5.58 -1.20 -0.81
N ALA A 82 -4.71 -1.62 0.10
CA ALA A 82 -3.53 -2.39 -0.23
C ALA A 82 -3.54 -3.74 0.46
N PHE A 83 -3.39 -4.80 -0.32
CA PHE A 83 -3.23 -6.17 0.17
C PHE A 83 -1.78 -6.58 0.11
N GLN A 84 -1.29 -7.17 1.19
CA GLN A 84 0.02 -7.78 1.21
C GLN A 84 -0.05 -9.15 0.54
N VAL A 85 0.91 -9.41 -0.34
CA VAL A 85 1.09 -10.70 -1.01
C VAL A 85 2.49 -11.24 -0.73
N ASP A 86 2.62 -12.55 -0.72
CA ASP A 86 3.91 -13.20 -0.51
C ASP A 86 4.79 -13.23 -1.78
N ALA A 87 4.18 -13.20 -2.96
CA ALA A 87 4.88 -13.24 -4.24
C ALA A 87 4.14 -12.43 -5.30
N ILE A 88 4.58 -11.19 -5.54
CA ILE A 88 3.85 -10.24 -6.39
C ILE A 88 3.92 -10.61 -7.89
N ASP A 89 5.06 -11.07 -8.39
CA ASP A 89 5.19 -11.41 -9.80
C ASP A 89 4.27 -12.58 -10.20
N PRO A 90 4.24 -13.72 -9.49
CA PRO A 90 3.26 -14.76 -9.73
C PRO A 90 1.81 -14.30 -9.56
N ALA A 91 1.55 -13.39 -8.61
CA ALA A 91 0.21 -12.82 -8.42
C ALA A 91 -0.26 -12.06 -9.67
N LEU A 92 0.57 -11.20 -10.22
CA LEU A 92 0.24 -10.43 -11.42
C LEU A 92 0.04 -11.32 -12.64
N GLU A 93 0.88 -12.34 -12.84
CA GLU A 93 0.74 -13.31 -13.92
C GLU A 93 -0.60 -14.05 -13.83
N ASP A 94 -0.94 -14.56 -12.66
CA ASP A 94 -2.16 -15.32 -12.41
C ASP A 94 -3.42 -14.44 -12.58
N LEU A 95 -3.42 -13.24 -11.99
CA LEU A 95 -4.53 -12.30 -12.12
C LEU A 95 -4.76 -11.90 -13.58
N ALA A 96 -3.70 -11.61 -14.33
CA ALA A 96 -3.78 -11.33 -15.76
C ALA A 96 -4.36 -12.51 -16.55
N ALA A 97 -3.91 -13.72 -16.25
CA ALA A 97 -4.41 -14.93 -16.90
C ALA A 97 -5.89 -15.21 -16.62
N ARG A 98 -6.38 -14.79 -15.45
CA ARG A 98 -7.81 -14.86 -15.08
C ARG A 98 -8.64 -13.70 -15.62
N GLY A 99 -8.04 -12.76 -16.35
CA GLY A 99 -8.74 -11.62 -16.94
C GLY A 99 -9.05 -10.49 -15.97
N VAL A 100 -8.38 -10.44 -14.82
CA VAL A 100 -8.52 -9.32 -13.88
C VAL A 100 -7.88 -8.07 -14.49
N PRO A 101 -8.60 -6.94 -14.57
CA PRO A 101 -8.03 -5.71 -15.11
C PRO A 101 -6.88 -5.19 -14.23
N LEU A 102 -5.70 -4.98 -14.82
CA LEU A 102 -4.52 -4.46 -14.15
C LEU A 102 -4.18 -3.06 -14.67
N LEU A 103 -3.75 -2.15 -13.78
CA LEU A 103 -3.06 -0.92 -14.16
C LEU A 103 -1.59 -1.20 -14.41
N ASP A 104 -0.96 -1.93 -13.49
CA ASP A 104 0.45 -2.33 -13.59
C ASP A 104 0.53 -3.82 -13.93
N ARG A 105 1.14 -4.15 -15.05
CA ARG A 105 1.40 -5.56 -15.42
C ARG A 105 2.65 -6.11 -14.80
N GLU A 106 3.54 -5.23 -14.38
CA GLU A 106 4.80 -5.53 -13.71
C GLU A 106 4.89 -4.73 -12.41
N ALA A 107 5.47 -5.34 -11.39
CA ALA A 107 5.70 -4.67 -10.13
C ALA A 107 6.77 -3.59 -10.26
N ARG A 108 6.62 -2.53 -9.50
CA ARG A 108 7.56 -1.41 -9.41
C ARG A 108 7.93 -1.13 -7.96
N ALA A 109 8.97 -0.35 -7.75
CA ALA A 109 9.36 0.07 -6.41
C ALA A 109 8.27 0.94 -5.78
N GLY A 110 7.90 0.59 -4.56
CA GLY A 110 7.04 1.38 -3.68
C GLY A 110 7.82 2.02 -2.55
N GLY A 111 7.13 2.62 -1.61
CA GLY A 111 7.74 3.14 -0.39
C GLY A 111 8.28 2.01 0.49
N MET A 112 9.26 2.35 1.36
CA MET A 112 9.77 1.43 2.38
C MET A 112 10.41 0.14 1.85
N GLY A 113 10.98 0.19 0.65
CA GLY A 113 11.62 -0.97 0.04
C GLY A 113 10.65 -2.04 -0.47
N THR A 114 9.37 -1.74 -0.55
CA THR A 114 8.34 -2.64 -1.07
C THR A 114 8.36 -2.73 -2.59
N ARG A 115 7.73 -3.77 -3.10
CA ARG A 115 7.35 -3.87 -4.52
C ARG A 115 5.84 -3.79 -4.62
N ILE A 116 5.34 -2.97 -5.51
CA ILE A 116 3.92 -2.68 -5.62
C ILE A 116 3.40 -2.83 -7.05
N ALA A 117 2.10 -3.05 -7.16
CA ALA A 117 1.37 -2.99 -8.41
C ALA A 117 -0.10 -2.67 -8.15
N PHE A 118 -0.70 -1.88 -9.03
CA PHE A 118 -2.12 -1.52 -8.93
C PHE A 118 -2.99 -2.36 -9.86
N LEU A 119 -4.13 -2.79 -9.33
CA LEU A 119 -5.25 -3.30 -10.10
C LEU A 119 -6.07 -2.12 -10.63
N HIS A 120 -6.68 -2.28 -11.80
CA HIS A 120 -7.60 -1.27 -12.30
C HIS A 120 -8.84 -1.17 -11.40
N PRO A 121 -9.37 0.03 -11.11
CA PRO A 121 -10.56 0.19 -10.25
C PRO A 121 -11.76 -0.64 -10.69
N ALA A 122 -11.90 -0.92 -11.99
CA ALA A 122 -12.98 -1.76 -12.53
C ALA A 122 -12.95 -3.21 -11.97
N ALA A 123 -11.81 -3.66 -11.42
CA ALA A 123 -11.69 -5.00 -10.84
C ALA A 123 -12.50 -5.14 -9.54
N LEU A 124 -12.58 -4.08 -8.73
CA LEU A 124 -13.26 -4.09 -7.43
C LEU A 124 -14.31 -2.95 -7.32
N GLY A 125 -15.25 -2.89 -8.25
CA GLY A 125 -16.39 -1.99 -8.12
C GLY A 125 -16.05 -0.50 -8.04
N GLY A 126 -14.96 -0.06 -8.66
CA GLY A 126 -14.50 1.32 -8.65
C GLY A 126 -13.49 1.65 -7.53
N VAL A 127 -13.11 0.69 -6.72
CA VAL A 127 -12.08 0.85 -5.68
C VAL A 127 -10.71 0.52 -6.24
N LEU A 128 -9.77 1.46 -6.15
CA LEU A 128 -8.37 1.21 -6.48
C LEU A 128 -7.76 0.25 -5.47
N VAL A 129 -7.13 -0.80 -5.96
CA VAL A 129 -6.46 -1.81 -5.13
C VAL A 129 -5.00 -1.89 -5.48
N GLU A 130 -4.17 -1.91 -4.46
CA GLU A 130 -2.72 -2.09 -4.54
C GLU A 130 -2.34 -3.48 -4.02
N LEU A 131 -1.41 -4.14 -4.69
CA LEU A 131 -0.71 -5.30 -4.14
C LEU A 131 0.64 -4.84 -3.64
N VAL A 132 1.03 -5.30 -2.46
CA VAL A 132 2.29 -4.94 -1.80
C VAL A 132 3.04 -6.20 -1.42
N GLU A 133 4.27 -6.33 -1.90
CA GLU A 133 5.21 -7.33 -1.43
C GLU A 133 6.24 -6.63 -0.55
N GLU A 134 6.28 -7.02 0.72
CA GLU A 134 7.29 -6.51 1.66
C GLU A 134 8.68 -7.04 1.29
N PRO A 135 9.75 -6.28 1.56
CA PRO A 135 11.09 -6.80 1.40
C PRO A 135 11.30 -8.01 2.30
N GLU A 136 12.08 -8.99 1.84
CA GLU A 136 12.47 -10.10 2.69
C GLU A 136 13.17 -9.57 3.95
N ALA A 137 12.80 -10.16 5.10
CA ALA A 137 13.50 -9.85 6.34
C ALA A 137 15.00 -10.14 6.15
N PRO A 138 15.90 -9.29 6.69
CA PRO A 138 17.34 -9.57 6.60
C PRO A 138 17.59 -10.97 7.15
N THR A 139 18.11 -11.84 6.30
CA THR A 139 18.62 -13.12 6.79
C THR A 139 19.78 -12.80 7.72
N ASP A 140 19.63 -13.15 9.00
CA ASP A 140 20.74 -13.06 9.94
C ASP A 140 21.88 -13.95 9.43
N PRO A 141 23.00 -13.39 8.94
CA PRO A 141 24.08 -14.19 8.39
C PRO A 141 24.79 -15.05 9.44
N LEU A 142 24.44 -14.92 10.72
CA LEU A 142 25.12 -15.58 11.82
C LEU A 142 24.28 -16.64 12.53
N GLY A 143 23.00 -16.85 12.14
CA GLY A 143 22.19 -17.94 12.68
C GLY A 143 22.25 -18.09 14.20
N VAL A 144 22.32 -16.97 14.91
CA VAL A 144 22.34 -17.01 16.37
C VAL A 144 20.90 -17.21 16.82
N ASP A 145 20.59 -18.47 17.11
CA ASP A 145 19.38 -18.82 17.80
C ASP A 145 19.25 -17.95 19.05
N GLN A 146 18.21 -17.15 19.11
CA GLN A 146 17.88 -16.42 20.34
C GLN A 146 17.27 -17.36 21.38
N GLU A 147 17.83 -18.52 21.53
CA GLU A 147 17.64 -19.34 22.71
C GLU A 147 18.86 -19.18 23.61
N GLY A 148 19.04 -17.96 24.10
CA GLY A 148 19.98 -17.65 25.15
C GLY A 148 19.53 -18.28 26.46
N ARG A 149 20.11 -19.38 26.79
CA ARG A 149 20.27 -19.74 28.19
C ARG A 149 21.70 -19.50 28.61
#